data_7cf3187d01643ea15bfb498b93de7a10
#
_entry.id   7cf3187d01643ea15bfb498b93de7a10
#
_cell.length_a   1.000
_cell.length_b   1.000
_cell.length_c   1.000
_cell.angle_alpha   90.00
_cell.angle_beta   90.00
_cell.angle_gamma   90.00
#
_symmetry.space_group_name_H-M   'P 1'
#
loop_
_entity.id
_entity.type
_entity.pdbx_description
1 polymer ?
#
loop_
_entity_poly.entity_id
_entity_poly.type
_entity_poly.pdbx_seq_one_letter_code
_entity_poly.pdbx_strand_id
1 'polypeptide(L)'
;MAVAFSRLLRGAGLDVPVGTVTTYANALAAVGLDRRESVYWAGRTTLIRHPEDIDAYDRTFSAFWLDRSPRRPIPPDHEEVILAVDTGEPNGHDHGDEPGPQLPTITVRYSRTEVLRHKDFAAYTHDEFAEARRLMADLKLAGELRVCRRLRPVPRASGRPDLRRTVRRALRSGGEPVRRAWLAPAERPRRVVLLCDVSGSMAPYARALLRFLHAAVTARGAGRVEAFALGTRLTRITRELSWRDPDAALADAADAVEDFSGGTRLGEGLKAFNDRWGVRGMARGAVVVILSDGWDRGDPGKLGAEMARLRRVAHRVVWVNPLKAAPGYAPLARGMAAALPYVDDFVEGHSLASLEQLAAVIGGRVSRGKRVGAS
;
A
#
# COMPACT_ATOMS: atom_id res chain seq x y z
N MET A 1 2.79 23.23 -14.54
CA MET A 1 3.27 22.81 -13.22
C MET A 1 2.72 23.67 -12.08
N ALA A 2 2.93 24.99 -12.05
CA ALA A 2 2.39 25.88 -11.00
C ALA A 2 0.88 25.78 -10.80
N VAL A 3 0.09 25.81 -11.89
CA VAL A 3 -1.37 25.71 -11.86
C VAL A 3 -1.83 24.33 -11.33
N ALA A 4 -1.18 23.22 -11.75
CA ALA A 4 -1.54 21.88 -11.30
C ALA A 4 -1.29 21.71 -9.78
N PHE A 5 -0.16 22.18 -9.30
CA PHE A 5 0.16 22.15 -7.87
C PHE A 5 -0.79 23.03 -7.05
N SER A 6 -1.13 24.23 -7.55
CA SER A 6 -2.08 25.13 -6.89
C SER A 6 -3.51 24.55 -6.84
N ARG A 7 -3.93 23.77 -7.85
CA ARG A 7 -5.21 23.04 -7.81
C ARG A 7 -5.23 21.94 -6.75
N LEU A 8 -4.13 21.20 -6.61
CA LEU A 8 -4.01 20.18 -5.55
C LEU A 8 -4.06 20.81 -4.16
N LEU A 9 -3.42 21.98 -3.97
CA LEU A 9 -3.50 22.71 -2.71
C LEU A 9 -4.93 23.15 -2.38
N ARG A 10 -5.68 23.65 -3.39
CA ARG A 10 -7.12 23.96 -3.20
C ARG A 10 -7.94 22.72 -2.88
N GLY A 11 -7.68 21.61 -3.54
CA GLY A 11 -8.29 20.31 -3.24
C GLY A 11 -7.96 19.80 -1.82
N ALA A 12 -6.81 20.20 -1.28
CA ALA A 12 -6.42 19.92 0.11
C ALA A 12 -6.99 20.93 1.13
N GLY A 13 -7.87 21.85 0.69
CA GLY A 13 -8.55 22.82 1.54
C GLY A 13 -7.81 24.15 1.76
N LEU A 14 -6.70 24.40 1.05
CA LEU A 14 -5.96 25.66 1.16
C LEU A 14 -6.58 26.77 0.29
N ASP A 15 -6.65 27.97 0.84
CA ASP A 15 -7.06 29.16 0.08
C ASP A 15 -5.89 29.69 -0.77
N VAL A 16 -5.89 29.36 -2.08
CA VAL A 16 -4.87 29.77 -3.03
C VAL A 16 -5.48 30.64 -4.12
N PRO A 17 -5.51 31.98 -3.98
CA PRO A 17 -6.03 32.91 -4.99
C PRO A 17 -5.25 32.83 -6.32
N VAL A 18 -5.92 33.23 -7.43
CA VAL A 18 -5.32 33.17 -8.77
C VAL A 18 -4.05 34.05 -8.88
N GLY A 19 -4.04 35.18 -8.20
CA GLY A 19 -2.87 36.08 -8.19
C GLY A 19 -1.62 35.44 -7.59
N THR A 20 -1.76 34.63 -6.54
CA THR A 20 -0.63 33.91 -5.93
C THR A 20 -0.08 32.82 -6.83
N VAL A 21 -0.92 32.21 -7.67
CA VAL A 21 -0.48 31.20 -8.67
C VAL A 21 0.43 31.85 -9.71
N THR A 22 0.12 33.05 -10.15
CA THR A 22 0.98 33.82 -11.08
C THR A 22 2.31 34.19 -10.42
N THR A 23 2.28 34.64 -9.17
CA THR A 23 3.51 34.94 -8.40
C THR A 23 4.36 33.67 -8.24
N TYR A 24 3.75 32.54 -7.95
CA TYR A 24 4.43 31.23 -7.87
C TYR A 24 5.05 30.82 -9.21
N ALA A 25 4.32 30.98 -10.31
CA ALA A 25 4.84 30.67 -11.65
C ALA A 25 6.08 31.53 -11.98
N ASN A 26 6.05 32.84 -11.65
CA ASN A 26 7.19 33.76 -11.83
C ASN A 26 8.37 33.33 -10.91
N ALA A 27 8.10 32.96 -9.67
CA ALA A 27 9.14 32.51 -8.75
C ALA A 27 9.81 31.21 -9.28
N LEU A 28 9.03 30.25 -9.81
CA LEU A 28 9.58 29.04 -10.42
C LEU A 28 10.43 29.36 -11.66
N ALA A 29 10.03 30.32 -12.48
CA ALA A 29 10.81 30.75 -13.64
C ALA A 29 12.15 31.38 -13.23
N ALA A 30 12.20 32.08 -12.09
CA ALA A 30 13.41 32.69 -11.56
C ALA A 30 14.37 31.72 -10.88
N VAL A 31 13.85 30.73 -10.13
CA VAL A 31 14.67 29.79 -9.32
C VAL A 31 15.03 28.51 -10.10
N GLY A 32 14.36 28.24 -11.23
CA GLY A 32 14.50 26.98 -11.97
C GLY A 32 13.77 25.81 -11.30
N LEU A 33 13.73 24.68 -11.99
CA LEU A 33 13.05 23.43 -11.54
C LEU A 33 14.04 22.34 -11.13
N ASP A 34 15.33 22.62 -11.20
CA ASP A 34 16.40 21.61 -11.05
C ASP A 34 16.62 21.20 -9.58
N ARG A 35 16.32 22.11 -8.66
CA ARG A 35 16.50 21.88 -7.21
C ARG A 35 15.15 21.83 -6.50
N ARG A 36 14.80 20.65 -5.99
CA ARG A 36 13.57 20.44 -5.22
C ARG A 36 13.38 21.43 -4.07
N GLU A 37 14.46 21.72 -3.37
CA GLU A 37 14.45 22.65 -2.23
C GLU A 37 14.08 24.08 -2.65
N SER A 38 14.60 24.55 -3.77
CA SER A 38 14.27 25.86 -4.33
C SER A 38 12.80 25.96 -4.74
N VAL A 39 12.27 24.90 -5.35
CA VAL A 39 10.85 24.79 -5.73
C VAL A 39 9.95 24.75 -4.49
N TYR A 40 10.36 24.03 -3.44
CA TYR A 40 9.64 23.95 -2.17
C TYR A 40 9.51 25.32 -1.52
N TRP A 41 10.62 26.05 -1.38
CA TRP A 41 10.61 27.38 -0.76
C TRP A 41 9.90 28.42 -1.62
N ALA A 42 10.03 28.36 -2.95
CA ALA A 42 9.26 29.23 -3.85
C ALA A 42 7.75 29.05 -3.67
N GLY A 43 7.28 27.81 -3.57
CA GLY A 43 5.86 27.53 -3.33
C GLY A 43 5.41 27.94 -1.93
N ARG A 44 6.18 27.61 -0.91
CA ARG A 44 5.85 27.90 0.48
C ARG A 44 5.74 29.41 0.74
N THR A 45 6.63 30.22 0.15
CA THR A 45 6.62 31.67 0.34
C THR A 45 5.56 32.40 -0.48
N THR A 46 5.12 31.82 -1.62
CA THR A 46 4.17 32.49 -2.51
C THR A 46 2.72 32.00 -2.35
N LEU A 47 2.51 30.75 -1.98
CA LEU A 47 1.17 30.12 -1.93
C LEU A 47 0.58 30.03 -0.51
N ILE A 48 1.43 30.07 0.54
CA ILE A 48 0.97 29.93 1.93
C ILE A 48 0.88 31.30 2.58
N ARG A 49 -0.29 31.55 3.20
CA ARG A 49 -0.59 32.82 3.88
C ARG A 49 -0.71 32.67 5.39
N HIS A 50 -1.11 31.48 5.85
CA HIS A 50 -1.33 31.20 7.27
C HIS A 50 -0.41 30.08 7.76
N PRO A 51 0.15 30.18 8.98
CA PRO A 51 1.03 29.14 9.53
C PRO A 51 0.35 27.76 9.65
N GLU A 52 -0.96 27.72 9.88
CA GLU A 52 -1.75 26.50 9.97
C GLU A 52 -1.82 25.70 8.65
N ASP A 53 -1.58 26.35 7.51
CA ASP A 53 -1.60 25.71 6.18
C ASP A 53 -0.29 25.00 5.84
N ILE A 54 0.75 25.19 6.65
CA ILE A 54 2.10 24.66 6.37
C ILE A 54 2.08 23.12 6.32
N ASP A 55 1.43 22.48 7.27
CA ASP A 55 1.38 21.00 7.33
C ASP A 55 0.62 20.41 6.13
N ALA A 56 -0.43 21.07 5.67
CA ALA A 56 -1.19 20.65 4.49
C ALA A 56 -0.37 20.89 3.21
N TYR A 57 0.37 21.99 3.14
CA TYR A 57 1.31 22.27 2.06
C TYR A 57 2.41 21.22 1.98
N ASP A 58 3.05 20.88 3.09
CA ASP A 58 4.17 19.93 3.15
C ASP A 58 3.74 18.53 2.71
N ARG A 59 2.55 18.09 3.12
CA ARG A 59 1.97 16.81 2.65
C ARG A 59 1.71 16.83 1.14
N THR A 60 1.07 17.89 0.65
CA THR A 60 0.71 18.03 -0.77
C THR A 60 1.96 18.20 -1.64
N PHE A 61 2.96 18.95 -1.18
CA PHE A 61 4.23 19.11 -1.87
C PHE A 61 4.99 17.78 -1.96
N SER A 62 5.05 17.04 -0.85
CA SER A 62 5.71 15.75 -0.81
C SER A 62 5.02 14.75 -1.75
N ALA A 63 3.70 14.70 -1.77
CA ALA A 63 2.94 13.85 -2.67
C ALA A 63 3.18 14.21 -4.15
N PHE A 64 3.18 15.51 -4.47
CA PHE A 64 3.33 15.99 -5.84
C PHE A 64 4.75 15.83 -6.41
N TRP A 65 5.80 15.95 -5.56
CA TRP A 65 7.20 15.96 -6.00
C TRP A 65 7.97 14.69 -5.71
N LEU A 66 7.53 13.81 -4.78
CA LEU A 66 8.15 12.51 -4.54
C LEU A 66 7.94 11.52 -5.69
N ASP A 67 6.91 11.73 -6.50
CA ASP A 67 6.57 10.84 -7.64
C ASP A 67 7.36 11.16 -8.93
N ARG A 68 8.27 12.12 -8.90
CA ARG A 68 9.02 12.60 -10.07
C ARG A 68 10.53 12.29 -10.05
N SER A 69 10.94 11.12 -9.61
CA SER A 69 12.29 10.62 -9.92
C SER A 69 12.38 10.23 -11.40
N PRO A 70 13.48 10.58 -12.12
CA PRO A 70 13.58 10.29 -13.55
C PRO A 70 13.61 8.78 -13.80
N ARG A 71 12.51 8.24 -14.31
CA ARG A 71 12.43 6.87 -14.82
C ARG A 71 12.85 6.83 -16.29
N ARG A 72 13.58 5.77 -16.65
CA ARG A 72 14.00 5.35 -17.98
C ARG A 72 12.83 5.40 -18.99
N PRO A 73 13.05 5.76 -20.26
CA PRO A 73 11.96 5.85 -21.24
C PRO A 73 11.41 4.46 -21.58
N ILE A 74 10.11 4.31 -21.40
CA ILE A 74 9.27 3.19 -21.85
C ILE A 74 8.55 3.67 -23.12
N PRO A 75 8.42 2.84 -24.19
CA PRO A 75 7.79 3.24 -25.45
C PRO A 75 6.29 3.54 -25.27
N PRO A 76 5.72 4.37 -26.15
CA PRO A 76 4.44 5.02 -25.90
C PRO A 76 3.24 4.16 -26.35
N ASP A 77 2.43 3.76 -25.37
CA ASP A 77 0.98 3.55 -25.60
C ASP A 77 0.25 4.61 -24.78
N HIS A 78 -0.12 5.70 -25.44
CA HIS A 78 -0.81 6.82 -24.79
C HIS A 78 -2.21 7.01 -25.41
N GLU A 79 -3.23 6.89 -24.59
CA GLU A 79 -4.55 7.44 -24.91
C GLU A 79 -4.57 8.92 -24.50
N GLU A 80 -4.90 9.80 -25.44
CA GLU A 80 -5.10 11.23 -25.18
C GLU A 80 -6.49 11.46 -24.62
N VAL A 81 -6.59 11.83 -23.35
CA VAL A 81 -7.85 12.31 -22.76
C VAL A 81 -7.85 13.82 -22.86
N ILE A 82 -8.65 14.36 -23.75
CA ILE A 82 -8.89 15.81 -23.89
C ILE A 82 -9.93 16.19 -22.85
N LEU A 83 -9.51 16.88 -21.78
CA LEU A 83 -10.43 17.52 -20.84
C LEU A 83 -10.76 18.94 -21.36
N ALA A 84 -11.89 19.08 -22.03
CA ALA A 84 -12.48 20.37 -22.30
C ALA A 84 -13.04 20.95 -20.98
N VAL A 85 -12.51 22.06 -20.52
CA VAL A 85 -13.09 22.79 -19.40
C VAL A 85 -14.20 23.67 -19.95
N ASP A 86 -15.45 23.21 -19.80
CA ASP A 86 -16.63 24.02 -20.05
C ASP A 86 -16.76 25.07 -18.92
N THR A 87 -16.40 26.31 -19.23
CA THR A 87 -16.70 27.47 -18.39
C THR A 87 -18.08 27.98 -18.78
N GLY A 88 -19.13 27.24 -18.40
CA GLY A 88 -20.50 27.68 -18.62
C GLY A 88 -20.83 28.93 -17.79
N GLU A 89 -20.83 30.11 -18.40
CA GLU A 89 -21.71 31.20 -18.01
C GLU A 89 -22.77 31.40 -19.09
N PRO A 90 -24.06 31.40 -18.72
CA PRO A 90 -25.12 31.67 -19.67
C PRO A 90 -25.35 33.17 -19.75
N ASN A 91 -24.76 33.88 -20.71
CA ASN A 91 -25.27 35.17 -21.14
C ASN A 91 -25.17 35.29 -22.66
N GLY A 92 -26.33 35.28 -23.27
CA GLY A 92 -26.50 35.57 -24.68
C GLY A 92 -26.08 37.00 -25.01
N HIS A 93 -25.33 37.07 -26.10
CA HIS A 93 -25.48 38.11 -27.10
C HIS A 93 -24.66 37.72 -28.32
N ASP A 94 -25.37 37.53 -29.39
CA ASP A 94 -24.95 37.40 -30.78
C ASP A 94 -24.06 38.58 -31.20
N HIS A 95 -22.80 38.29 -31.65
CA HIS A 95 -22.07 39.14 -32.62
C HIS A 95 -20.70 38.52 -32.97
N GLY A 96 -20.55 38.23 -34.30
CA GLY A 96 -19.32 38.49 -35.05
C GLY A 96 -18.18 37.49 -34.90
N ASP A 97 -17.99 36.74 -35.95
CA ASP A 97 -16.87 35.88 -36.31
C ASP A 97 -15.51 36.61 -36.19
N GLU A 98 -14.81 36.46 -35.03
CA GLU A 98 -13.37 36.64 -34.95
C GLU A 98 -12.80 35.46 -34.14
N PRO A 99 -11.68 34.82 -34.56
CA PRO A 99 -11.07 33.73 -33.83
C PRO A 99 -10.50 34.27 -32.52
N GLY A 100 -11.23 34.07 -31.42
CA GLY A 100 -10.78 34.42 -30.07
C GLY A 100 -9.47 33.68 -29.72
N PRO A 101 -8.68 34.20 -28.78
CA PRO A 101 -7.40 33.64 -28.41
C PRO A 101 -7.59 32.18 -27.95
N GLN A 102 -7.02 31.25 -28.68
CA GLN A 102 -6.98 29.84 -28.31
C GLN A 102 -6.27 29.73 -26.97
N LEU A 103 -7.03 29.45 -25.93
CA LEU A 103 -6.49 29.13 -24.61
C LEU A 103 -5.57 27.91 -24.76
N PRO A 104 -4.36 27.94 -24.18
CA PRO A 104 -3.41 26.84 -24.31
C PRO A 104 -4.04 25.57 -23.71
N THR A 105 -4.39 24.63 -24.56
CA THR A 105 -4.84 23.31 -24.18
C THR A 105 -3.67 22.57 -23.54
N ILE A 106 -3.67 22.44 -22.20
CA ILE A 106 -2.66 21.67 -21.51
C ILE A 106 -3.04 20.20 -21.64
N THR A 107 -2.43 19.51 -22.58
CA THR A 107 -2.55 18.06 -22.72
C THR A 107 -1.79 17.40 -21.58
N VAL A 108 -2.49 16.96 -20.54
CA VAL A 108 -1.90 16.17 -19.45
C VAL A 108 -1.87 14.72 -19.92
N ARG A 109 -0.70 14.25 -20.34
CA ARG A 109 -0.50 12.85 -20.73
C ARG A 109 -0.35 12.00 -19.46
N TYR A 110 -1.38 11.29 -19.08
CA TYR A 110 -1.29 10.20 -18.11
C TYR A 110 -0.97 8.90 -18.86
N SER A 111 0.00 8.15 -18.35
CA SER A 111 0.17 6.77 -18.79
C SER A 111 -1.07 5.97 -18.38
N ARG A 112 -1.63 5.18 -19.30
CA ARG A 112 -2.75 4.28 -19.01
C ARG A 112 -2.51 3.44 -17.75
N THR A 113 -1.30 2.97 -17.58
CA THR A 113 -0.84 2.24 -16.38
C THR A 113 -0.93 3.08 -15.10
N GLU A 114 -0.64 4.39 -15.16
CA GLU A 114 -0.71 5.28 -14.00
C GLU A 114 -2.15 5.53 -13.57
N VAL A 115 -3.05 5.76 -14.53
CA VAL A 115 -4.48 5.87 -14.27
C VAL A 115 -5.01 4.58 -13.63
N LEU A 116 -4.62 3.43 -14.18
CA LEU A 116 -5.03 2.12 -13.67
C LEU A 116 -4.55 1.87 -12.24
N ARG A 117 -3.36 2.32 -11.89
CA ARG A 117 -2.79 2.16 -10.52
C ARG A 117 -3.61 2.87 -9.45
N HIS A 118 -4.22 4.01 -9.77
CA HIS A 118 -4.99 4.82 -8.83
C HIS A 118 -6.49 4.61 -8.90
N LYS A 119 -6.99 3.98 -9.96
CA LYS A 119 -8.41 3.68 -10.14
C LYS A 119 -8.89 2.67 -9.10
N ASP A 120 -10.13 2.85 -8.63
CA ASP A 120 -10.76 1.91 -7.71
C ASP A 120 -11.07 0.57 -8.40
N PHE A 121 -10.75 -0.55 -7.74
CA PHE A 121 -11.03 -1.89 -8.26
C PHE A 121 -12.51 -2.14 -8.55
N ALA A 122 -13.41 -1.51 -7.79
CA ALA A 122 -14.85 -1.61 -8.01
C ALA A 122 -15.29 -0.97 -9.34
N ALA A 123 -14.48 -0.06 -9.88
CA ALA A 123 -14.72 0.64 -11.14
C ALA A 123 -13.95 0.03 -12.34
N TYR A 124 -13.23 -1.09 -12.15
CA TYR A 124 -12.46 -1.71 -13.22
C TYR A 124 -13.37 -2.40 -14.25
N THR A 125 -13.07 -2.17 -15.53
CA THR A 125 -13.59 -3.00 -16.61
C THR A 125 -12.88 -4.36 -16.66
N HIS A 126 -13.39 -5.29 -17.48
CA HIS A 126 -12.79 -6.61 -17.64
C HIS A 126 -11.34 -6.53 -18.16
N ASP A 127 -11.09 -5.66 -19.15
CA ASP A 127 -9.79 -5.48 -19.78
C ASP A 127 -8.79 -4.79 -18.85
N GLU A 128 -9.23 -3.76 -18.13
CA GLU A 128 -8.41 -3.11 -17.09
C GLU A 128 -8.03 -4.07 -15.99
N PHE A 129 -8.93 -4.96 -15.60
CA PHE A 129 -8.62 -5.99 -14.63
C PHE A 129 -7.58 -6.99 -15.15
N ALA A 130 -7.61 -7.32 -16.47
CA ALA A 130 -6.62 -8.18 -17.10
C ALA A 130 -5.22 -7.54 -17.12
N GLU A 131 -5.13 -6.21 -17.31
CA GLU A 131 -3.87 -5.46 -17.23
C GLU A 131 -3.38 -5.36 -15.79
N ALA A 132 -4.24 -5.03 -14.83
CA ALA A 132 -3.92 -4.96 -13.41
C ALA A 132 -3.38 -6.30 -12.88
N ARG A 133 -3.87 -7.44 -13.37
CA ARG A 133 -3.36 -8.78 -13.02
C ARG A 133 -1.87 -8.93 -13.31
N ARG A 134 -1.38 -8.40 -14.43
CA ARG A 134 0.04 -8.43 -14.79
C ARG A 134 0.86 -7.59 -13.80
N LEU A 135 0.37 -6.40 -13.47
CA LEU A 135 1.03 -5.53 -12.50
C LEU A 135 1.04 -6.13 -11.09
N MET A 136 -0.04 -6.79 -10.69
CA MET A 136 -0.11 -7.49 -9.39
C MET A 136 0.87 -8.68 -9.30
N ALA A 137 1.12 -9.40 -10.40
CA ALA A 137 2.05 -10.51 -10.42
C ALA A 137 3.50 -10.09 -10.11
N ASP A 138 3.85 -8.83 -10.40
CA ASP A 138 5.16 -8.25 -10.11
C ASP A 138 5.29 -7.71 -8.68
N LEU A 139 4.21 -7.69 -7.90
CA LEU A 139 4.22 -7.25 -6.51
C LEU A 139 5.05 -8.20 -5.64
N LYS A 140 6.18 -7.70 -5.15
CA LYS A 140 7.06 -8.45 -4.24
C LYS A 140 6.61 -8.23 -2.80
N LEU A 141 5.81 -9.14 -2.29
CA LEU A 141 5.40 -9.12 -0.89
C LEU A 141 6.40 -9.94 -0.06
N ALA A 142 7.18 -9.25 0.74
CA ALA A 142 8.11 -9.88 1.69
C ALA A 142 7.94 -9.24 3.06
N GLY A 143 7.79 -10.07 4.09
CA GLY A 143 7.75 -9.57 5.46
C GLY A 143 9.04 -8.87 5.87
N GLU A 144 8.93 -7.91 6.79
CA GLU A 144 10.07 -7.22 7.40
C GLU A 144 11.16 -8.21 7.83
N LEU A 145 12.43 -7.88 7.59
CA LEU A 145 13.55 -8.72 7.97
C LEU A 145 13.71 -8.76 9.49
N ARG A 146 13.94 -9.94 10.02
CA ARG A 146 14.30 -10.14 11.44
C ARG A 146 15.63 -10.84 11.55
N VAL A 147 16.43 -10.40 12.48
CA VAL A 147 17.63 -11.12 12.89
C VAL A 147 17.22 -12.44 13.54
N CYS A 148 17.80 -13.55 13.12
CA CYS A 148 17.55 -14.86 13.68
C CYS A 148 18.79 -15.41 14.40
N ARG A 149 18.60 -16.37 15.32
CA ARG A 149 19.71 -16.99 16.06
C ARG A 149 20.64 -17.82 15.19
N ARG A 150 20.23 -18.20 13.97
CA ARG A 150 21.09 -18.90 13.04
C ARG A 150 22.20 -18.01 12.55
N LEU A 151 23.43 -18.51 12.65
CA LEU A 151 24.60 -17.85 12.10
C LEU A 151 24.78 -18.23 10.63
N ARG A 152 25.18 -17.27 9.80
CA ARG A 152 25.56 -17.48 8.41
C ARG A 152 27.00 -17.04 8.18
N PRO A 153 27.76 -17.69 7.27
CA PRO A 153 29.06 -17.21 6.87
C PRO A 153 28.98 -15.83 6.23
N VAL A 154 29.87 -14.94 6.62
CA VAL A 154 30.00 -13.59 6.06
C VAL A 154 31.42 -13.35 5.55
N PRO A 155 31.59 -12.56 4.46
CA PRO A 155 32.91 -12.36 3.84
C PRO A 155 33.82 -11.43 4.66
N ARG A 156 33.29 -10.59 5.52
CA ARG A 156 34.03 -9.57 6.28
C ARG A 156 34.15 -9.94 7.75
N ALA A 157 35.18 -9.38 8.41
CA ALA A 157 35.44 -9.51 9.84
C ALA A 157 34.39 -8.78 10.70
N SER A 158 33.11 -9.08 10.46
CA SER A 158 31.98 -8.55 11.22
C SER A 158 31.27 -9.70 11.92
N GLY A 159 31.51 -9.88 13.21
CA GLY A 159 30.82 -10.88 13.96
C GLY A 159 31.75 -11.90 14.64
N ARG A 160 31.29 -13.15 14.74
CA ARG A 160 31.97 -14.23 15.47
C ARG A 160 32.91 -15.02 14.55
N PRO A 161 34.16 -15.35 14.97
CA PRO A 161 35.08 -16.19 14.19
C PRO A 161 34.47 -17.59 13.97
N ASP A 162 34.52 -18.08 12.72
CA ASP A 162 34.24 -19.47 12.38
C ASP A 162 35.54 -20.29 12.38
N LEU A 163 35.91 -20.76 13.58
CA LEU A 163 37.13 -21.55 13.74
C LEU A 163 37.10 -22.81 12.89
N ARG A 164 35.99 -23.51 12.86
CA ARG A 164 35.83 -24.75 12.06
C ARG A 164 36.13 -24.55 10.57
N ARG A 165 35.57 -23.49 10.00
CA ARG A 165 35.78 -23.15 8.60
C ARG A 165 37.16 -22.59 8.33
N THR A 166 37.72 -21.85 9.27
CA THR A 166 39.09 -21.31 9.21
C THR A 166 40.09 -22.46 9.19
N VAL A 167 40.03 -23.40 10.15
CA VAL A 167 40.90 -24.59 10.18
C VAL A 167 40.76 -25.45 8.94
N ARG A 168 39.52 -25.73 8.51
CA ARG A 168 39.29 -26.51 7.28
C ARG A 168 39.89 -25.86 6.04
N ARG A 169 39.90 -24.53 5.98
CA ARG A 169 40.56 -23.79 4.89
C ARG A 169 42.08 -23.82 5.03
N ALA A 170 42.60 -23.65 6.23
CA ALA A 170 44.01 -23.72 6.49
C ALA A 170 44.64 -25.07 6.07
N LEU A 171 43.98 -26.18 6.49
CA LEU A 171 44.42 -27.51 6.08
C LEU A 171 44.48 -27.74 4.55
N ARG A 172 43.63 -27.02 3.78
CA ARG A 172 43.66 -27.08 2.31
C ARG A 172 44.73 -26.20 1.68
N SER A 173 45.29 -25.25 2.43
CA SER A 173 46.30 -24.29 1.98
C SER A 173 47.64 -24.49 2.68
N GLY A 174 48.02 -25.74 3.01
CA GLY A 174 49.30 -26.07 3.63
C GLY A 174 49.42 -25.88 5.15
N GLY A 175 48.30 -25.73 5.84
CA GLY A 175 48.26 -25.66 7.33
C GLY A 175 48.19 -24.23 7.87
N GLU A 176 48.48 -23.21 7.07
CA GLU A 176 48.45 -21.82 7.53
C GLU A 176 47.07 -21.14 7.37
N PRO A 177 46.55 -20.44 8.40
CA PRO A 177 45.25 -19.77 8.30
C PRO A 177 45.34 -18.40 7.62
N VAL A 178 45.62 -18.39 6.31
CA VAL A 178 45.74 -17.16 5.49
C VAL A 178 44.44 -16.34 5.46
N ARG A 179 43.27 -16.99 5.54
CA ARG A 179 41.96 -16.33 5.50
C ARG A 179 41.07 -16.83 6.63
N ARG A 180 40.75 -15.94 7.55
CA ARG A 180 39.78 -16.20 8.63
C ARG A 180 38.35 -16.21 8.07
N ALA A 181 37.54 -17.13 8.54
CA ALA A 181 36.10 -17.17 8.25
C ALA A 181 35.31 -16.57 9.41
N TRP A 182 34.19 -15.95 9.09
CA TRP A 182 33.36 -15.23 10.04
C TRP A 182 31.91 -15.67 9.93
N LEU A 183 31.17 -15.57 11.03
CA LEU A 183 29.76 -15.87 11.16
C LEU A 183 29.03 -14.63 11.69
N ALA A 184 27.93 -14.28 11.06
CA ALA A 184 27.01 -13.28 11.60
C ALA A 184 25.57 -13.85 11.70
N PRO A 185 24.73 -13.30 12.58
CA PRO A 185 23.33 -13.67 12.62
C PRO A 185 22.68 -13.53 11.23
N ALA A 186 21.92 -14.54 10.84
CA ALA A 186 21.19 -14.49 9.58
C ALA A 186 19.94 -13.62 9.72
N GLU A 187 19.60 -12.92 8.68
CA GLU A 187 18.31 -12.24 8.56
C GLU A 187 17.33 -13.12 7.78
N ARG A 188 16.09 -13.11 8.20
CA ARG A 188 14.99 -13.82 7.52
C ARG A 188 13.75 -12.95 7.51
N PRO A 189 12.97 -13.01 6.42
CA PRO A 189 11.66 -12.35 6.41
C PRO A 189 10.78 -12.91 7.53
N ARG A 190 10.03 -12.02 8.17
CA ARG A 190 8.96 -12.41 9.10
C ARG A 190 7.86 -13.13 8.33
N ARG A 191 7.16 -14.01 9.01
CA ARG A 191 5.94 -14.61 8.46
C ARG A 191 4.92 -13.50 8.25
N VAL A 192 4.18 -13.61 7.16
CA VAL A 192 3.00 -12.78 6.87
C VAL A 192 1.76 -13.66 6.98
N VAL A 193 0.75 -13.18 7.66
CA VAL A 193 -0.57 -13.83 7.75
C VAL A 193 -1.58 -12.86 7.18
N LEU A 194 -2.32 -13.30 6.17
CA LEU A 194 -3.35 -12.54 5.48
C LEU A 194 -4.71 -13.11 5.87
N LEU A 195 -5.56 -12.30 6.48
CA LEU A 195 -6.93 -12.64 6.86
C LEU A 195 -7.85 -11.80 5.99
N CYS A 196 -8.48 -12.39 4.98
CA CYS A 196 -9.30 -11.69 4.00
C CYS A 196 -10.79 -11.93 4.28
N ASP A 197 -11.51 -10.86 4.51
CA ASP A 197 -12.95 -10.85 4.60
C ASP A 197 -13.56 -11.08 3.21
N VAL A 198 -14.50 -12.02 3.13
CA VAL A 198 -15.20 -12.40 1.89
C VAL A 198 -16.71 -12.11 1.97
N SER A 199 -17.09 -11.13 2.80
CA SER A 199 -18.47 -10.66 2.92
C SER A 199 -19.01 -10.04 1.63
N GLY A 200 -20.35 -9.93 1.54
CA GLY A 200 -20.99 -9.30 0.39
C GLY A 200 -20.58 -7.85 0.15
N SER A 201 -20.30 -7.07 1.20
CA SER A 201 -19.79 -5.70 1.09
C SER A 201 -18.38 -5.62 0.49
N MET A 202 -17.58 -6.70 0.66
CA MET A 202 -16.25 -6.82 0.08
C MET A 202 -16.26 -7.37 -1.36
N ALA A 203 -17.42 -7.82 -1.89
CA ALA A 203 -17.52 -8.45 -3.21
C ALA A 203 -16.88 -7.66 -4.36
N PRO A 204 -17.00 -6.31 -4.46
CA PRO A 204 -16.36 -5.53 -5.51
C PRO A 204 -14.82 -5.64 -5.49
N TYR A 205 -14.25 -5.84 -4.31
CA TYR A 205 -12.80 -5.90 -4.08
C TYR A 205 -12.26 -7.33 -4.02
N ALA A 206 -13.12 -8.31 -3.74
CA ALA A 206 -12.74 -9.70 -3.45
C ALA A 206 -11.83 -10.29 -4.53
N ARG A 207 -12.15 -10.06 -5.81
CA ARG A 207 -11.37 -10.59 -6.94
C ARG A 207 -9.95 -10.02 -6.97
N ALA A 208 -9.78 -8.71 -6.73
CA ALA A 208 -8.48 -8.06 -6.70
C ALA A 208 -7.67 -8.51 -5.47
N LEU A 209 -8.31 -8.58 -4.31
CA LEU A 209 -7.67 -9.01 -3.07
C LEU A 209 -7.25 -10.48 -3.14
N LEU A 210 -8.06 -11.38 -3.66
CA LEU A 210 -7.67 -12.79 -3.86
C LEU A 210 -6.48 -12.92 -4.82
N ARG A 211 -6.43 -12.10 -5.89
CA ARG A 211 -5.24 -12.03 -6.76
C ARG A 211 -4.01 -11.56 -6.03
N PHE A 212 -4.15 -10.54 -5.19
CA PHE A 212 -3.06 -10.10 -4.33
C PHE A 212 -2.60 -11.19 -3.36
N LEU A 213 -3.53 -11.91 -2.73
CA LEU A 213 -3.21 -13.03 -1.86
C LEU A 213 -2.47 -14.14 -2.61
N HIS A 214 -2.91 -14.48 -3.83
CA HIS A 214 -2.23 -15.46 -4.68
C HIS A 214 -0.79 -15.00 -5.00
N ALA A 215 -0.61 -13.75 -5.47
CA ALA A 215 0.73 -13.21 -5.73
C ALA A 215 1.62 -13.23 -4.48
N ALA A 216 1.05 -12.94 -3.30
CA ALA A 216 1.75 -13.00 -2.03
C ALA A 216 2.20 -14.41 -1.64
N VAL A 217 1.32 -15.41 -1.82
CA VAL A 217 1.60 -16.82 -1.47
C VAL A 217 2.62 -17.44 -2.41
N THR A 218 2.56 -17.13 -3.71
CA THR A 218 3.45 -17.68 -4.75
C THR A 218 4.77 -16.95 -4.88
N ALA A 219 4.94 -15.76 -4.27
CA ALA A 219 6.15 -14.94 -4.38
C ALA A 219 7.39 -15.66 -3.84
N ARG A 220 8.42 -15.79 -4.70
CA ARG A 220 9.70 -16.39 -4.31
C ARG A 220 10.45 -15.48 -3.33
N GLY A 221 10.89 -16.03 -2.21
CA GLY A 221 11.68 -15.28 -1.22
C GLY A 221 10.84 -14.44 -0.25
N ALA A 222 9.53 -14.43 -0.37
CA ALA A 222 8.62 -13.70 0.53
C ALA A 222 8.64 -14.20 1.99
N GLY A 223 9.28 -15.32 2.25
CA GLY A 223 9.17 -16.01 3.52
C GLY A 223 7.94 -16.93 3.54
N ARG A 224 7.38 -17.17 4.74
CA ARG A 224 6.14 -17.94 4.86
C ARG A 224 4.96 -16.96 4.85
N VAL A 225 4.17 -17.02 3.80
CA VAL A 225 2.87 -16.34 3.70
C VAL A 225 1.77 -17.37 3.94
N GLU A 226 0.83 -17.03 4.80
CA GLU A 226 -0.34 -17.85 5.10
C GLU A 226 -1.59 -17.00 4.83
N ALA A 227 -2.55 -17.56 4.12
CA ALA A 227 -3.79 -16.89 3.74
C ALA A 227 -5.01 -17.61 4.28
N PHE A 228 -5.96 -16.82 4.79
CA PHE A 228 -7.22 -17.28 5.34
C PHE A 228 -8.36 -16.41 4.81
N ALA A 229 -9.51 -17.02 4.55
CA ALA A 229 -10.76 -16.33 4.29
C ALA A 229 -11.59 -16.25 5.58
N LEU A 230 -12.12 -15.06 5.84
CA LEU A 230 -13.06 -14.75 6.92
C LEU A 230 -14.45 -14.61 6.31
N GLY A 231 -15.30 -15.57 6.55
CA GLY A 231 -16.72 -15.56 6.18
C GLY A 231 -17.56 -15.86 7.42
N THR A 232 -18.60 -16.69 7.27
CA THR A 232 -19.32 -17.28 8.40
C THR A 232 -18.40 -18.19 9.20
N ARG A 233 -17.39 -18.79 8.54
CA ARG A 233 -16.32 -19.60 9.13
C ARG A 233 -14.96 -19.08 8.69
N LEU A 234 -13.94 -19.42 9.48
CA LEU A 234 -12.55 -19.20 9.10
C LEU A 234 -12.06 -20.39 8.26
N THR A 235 -11.66 -20.15 7.02
CA THR A 235 -11.10 -21.14 6.11
C THR A 235 -9.66 -20.81 5.76
N ARG A 236 -8.73 -21.76 5.89
CA ARG A 236 -7.35 -21.57 5.43
C ARG A 236 -7.27 -21.90 3.95
N ILE A 237 -6.90 -20.93 3.14
CA ILE A 237 -6.85 -20.99 1.66
C ILE A 237 -5.43 -20.93 1.10
N THR A 238 -4.41 -21.13 1.95
CA THR A 238 -2.99 -21.06 1.53
C THR A 238 -2.65 -22.11 0.48
N ARG A 239 -3.21 -23.33 0.62
CA ARG A 239 -2.94 -24.45 -0.28
C ARG A 239 -3.53 -24.19 -1.66
N GLU A 240 -4.77 -23.77 -1.68
CA GLU A 240 -5.56 -23.46 -2.87
C GLU A 240 -4.88 -22.32 -3.66
N LEU A 241 -4.43 -21.28 -2.97
CA LEU A 241 -3.69 -20.18 -3.57
C LEU A 241 -2.25 -20.51 -3.99
N SER A 242 -1.73 -21.70 -3.70
CA SER A 242 -0.36 -22.09 -4.06
C SER A 242 -0.21 -22.63 -5.50
N TRP A 243 -1.29 -22.84 -6.23
CA TRP A 243 -1.27 -23.27 -7.62
C TRP A 243 -0.61 -22.21 -8.51
N ARG A 244 0.09 -22.69 -9.57
CA ARG A 244 0.76 -21.78 -10.51
C ARG A 244 -0.21 -21.00 -11.37
N ASP A 245 -1.32 -21.63 -11.77
CA ASP A 245 -2.38 -20.97 -12.50
C ASP A 245 -3.21 -20.12 -11.53
N PRO A 246 -3.17 -18.78 -11.70
CA PRO A 246 -3.91 -17.90 -10.80
C PRO A 246 -5.44 -18.05 -10.91
N ASP A 247 -5.97 -18.39 -12.09
CA ASP A 247 -7.42 -18.49 -12.28
C ASP A 247 -7.94 -19.79 -11.64
N ALA A 248 -7.22 -20.90 -11.78
CA ALA A 248 -7.50 -22.14 -11.07
C ALA A 248 -7.37 -21.95 -9.54
N ALA A 249 -6.32 -21.27 -9.08
CA ALA A 249 -6.11 -21.01 -7.67
C ALA A 249 -7.26 -20.20 -7.04
N LEU A 250 -7.79 -19.21 -7.78
CA LEU A 250 -8.92 -18.42 -7.30
C LEU A 250 -10.23 -19.21 -7.29
N ALA A 251 -10.46 -20.05 -8.30
CA ALA A 251 -11.62 -20.93 -8.35
C ALA A 251 -11.61 -21.90 -7.15
N ASP A 252 -10.50 -22.60 -6.93
CA ASP A 252 -10.34 -23.52 -5.80
C ASP A 252 -10.49 -22.81 -4.45
N ALA A 253 -9.95 -21.58 -4.33
CA ALA A 253 -10.10 -20.79 -3.11
C ALA A 253 -11.56 -20.35 -2.88
N ALA A 254 -12.28 -20.02 -3.95
CA ALA A 254 -13.69 -19.66 -3.86
C ALA A 254 -14.55 -20.89 -3.50
N ASP A 255 -14.27 -22.04 -4.08
CA ASP A 255 -14.98 -23.31 -3.78
C ASP A 255 -14.73 -23.81 -2.35
N ALA A 256 -13.53 -23.53 -1.81
CA ALA A 256 -13.19 -23.88 -0.42
C ALA A 256 -13.94 -23.02 0.63
N VAL A 257 -14.54 -21.89 0.22
CA VAL A 257 -15.28 -20.99 1.10
C VAL A 257 -16.77 -21.18 0.90
N GLU A 258 -17.41 -21.95 1.80
CA GLU A 258 -18.82 -22.35 1.70
C GLU A 258 -19.84 -21.19 1.60
N ASP A 259 -19.50 -19.97 2.07
CA ASP A 259 -20.41 -18.81 2.14
C ASP A 259 -19.72 -17.52 1.68
N PHE A 260 -19.40 -17.44 0.41
CA PHE A 260 -18.69 -16.29 -0.19
C PHE A 260 -19.50 -14.96 -0.16
N SER A 261 -20.77 -14.99 0.23
CA SER A 261 -21.64 -13.79 0.33
C SER A 261 -22.40 -13.74 1.65
N GLY A 262 -22.09 -14.61 2.60
CA GLY A 262 -22.67 -14.63 3.93
C GLY A 262 -22.23 -13.42 4.77
N GLY A 263 -22.96 -13.12 5.84
CA GLY A 263 -22.54 -12.06 6.76
C GLY A 263 -21.31 -12.49 7.57
N THR A 264 -20.25 -11.71 7.52
CA THR A 264 -19.00 -12.00 8.26
C THR A 264 -19.19 -11.77 9.76
N ARG A 265 -18.64 -12.70 10.54
CA ARG A 265 -18.48 -12.58 12.00
C ARG A 265 -17.00 -12.49 12.31
N LEU A 266 -16.45 -11.27 12.19
CA LEU A 266 -15.02 -11.01 12.33
C LEU A 266 -14.48 -11.47 13.69
N GLY A 267 -15.22 -11.18 14.78
CA GLY A 267 -14.86 -11.59 16.14
C GLY A 267 -14.76 -13.12 16.29
N GLU A 268 -15.70 -13.87 15.69
CA GLU A 268 -15.69 -15.35 15.70
C GLU A 268 -14.52 -15.90 14.86
N GLY A 269 -14.34 -15.35 13.67
CA GLY A 269 -13.25 -15.74 12.77
C GLY A 269 -11.87 -15.50 13.39
N LEU A 270 -11.66 -14.33 14.01
CA LEU A 270 -10.42 -14.03 14.72
C LEU A 270 -10.21 -14.91 15.95
N LYS A 271 -11.29 -15.22 16.69
CA LYS A 271 -11.21 -16.20 17.79
C LYS A 271 -10.75 -17.55 17.27
N ALA A 272 -11.38 -18.07 16.22
CA ALA A 272 -11.01 -19.33 15.61
C ALA A 272 -9.56 -19.35 15.12
N PHE A 273 -9.10 -18.23 14.52
CA PHE A 273 -7.71 -18.06 14.12
C PHE A 273 -6.77 -18.09 15.33
N ASN A 274 -7.03 -17.28 16.35
CA ASN A 274 -6.21 -17.18 17.54
C ASN A 274 -6.07 -18.51 18.27
N ASP A 275 -7.17 -19.27 18.38
CA ASP A 275 -7.19 -20.55 19.09
C ASP A 275 -6.47 -21.67 18.33
N ARG A 276 -6.69 -21.76 17.02
CA ARG A 276 -6.19 -22.90 16.21
C ARG A 276 -4.79 -22.67 15.67
N TRP A 277 -4.46 -21.46 15.21
CA TRP A 277 -3.22 -21.17 14.48
C TRP A 277 -2.45 -19.98 15.01
N GLY A 278 -3.13 -18.95 15.57
CA GLY A 278 -2.56 -17.63 15.82
C GLY A 278 -1.59 -17.59 16.98
N VAL A 279 -2.12 -17.60 18.21
CA VAL A 279 -1.37 -17.24 19.43
C VAL A 279 -0.19 -18.17 19.71
N ARG A 280 -0.35 -19.48 19.50
CA ARG A 280 0.68 -20.48 19.75
C ARG A 280 1.59 -20.76 18.54
N GLY A 281 1.31 -20.18 17.38
CA GLY A 281 1.98 -20.57 16.14
C GLY A 281 2.21 -19.42 15.14
N MET A 282 1.24 -19.24 14.23
CA MET A 282 1.46 -18.46 13.02
C MET A 282 1.56 -16.96 13.25
N ALA A 283 0.79 -16.40 14.19
CA ALA A 283 0.82 -14.96 14.48
C ALA A 283 2.03 -14.53 15.29
N ARG A 284 2.69 -15.46 16.00
CA ARG A 284 3.79 -15.09 16.90
C ARG A 284 4.97 -14.47 16.16
N GLY A 285 5.19 -13.17 16.39
CA GLY A 285 6.23 -12.39 15.72
C GLY A 285 6.05 -12.21 14.22
N ALA A 286 4.83 -12.47 13.70
CA ALA A 286 4.43 -12.27 12.31
C ALA A 286 3.90 -10.86 12.07
N VAL A 287 3.87 -10.44 10.81
CA VAL A 287 3.02 -9.35 10.34
C VAL A 287 1.66 -9.97 10.01
N VAL A 288 0.61 -9.51 10.69
CA VAL A 288 -0.75 -9.96 10.45
C VAL A 288 -1.51 -8.84 9.74
N VAL A 289 -2.07 -9.15 8.59
CA VAL A 289 -2.85 -8.22 7.75
C VAL A 289 -4.29 -8.68 7.75
N ILE A 290 -5.20 -7.80 8.10
CA ILE A 290 -6.64 -8.03 8.05
C ILE A 290 -7.19 -7.14 6.93
N LEU A 291 -7.82 -7.74 5.93
CA LEU A 291 -8.43 -7.07 4.79
C LEU A 291 -9.95 -7.15 4.98
N SER A 292 -10.55 -6.05 5.44
CA SER A 292 -11.99 -5.99 5.72
C SER A 292 -12.45 -4.53 5.81
N ASP A 293 -13.69 -4.24 5.45
CA ASP A 293 -14.35 -2.96 5.69
C ASP A 293 -14.70 -2.72 7.18
N GLY A 294 -14.57 -3.75 8.00
CA GLY A 294 -14.84 -3.71 9.43
C GLY A 294 -16.32 -3.82 9.78
N TRP A 295 -17.16 -4.16 8.81
CA TRP A 295 -18.58 -4.39 9.07
C TRP A 295 -18.79 -5.80 9.66
N ASP A 296 -18.91 -5.87 10.97
CA ASP A 296 -19.10 -7.12 11.72
C ASP A 296 -20.55 -7.28 12.16
N ARG A 297 -21.16 -8.45 11.87
CA ARG A 297 -22.48 -8.84 12.38
C ARG A 297 -22.41 -9.43 13.80
N GLY A 298 -21.21 -9.65 14.30
CA GLY A 298 -20.97 -10.20 15.64
C GLY A 298 -20.97 -9.16 16.74
N ASP A 299 -20.47 -9.57 17.91
CA ASP A 299 -20.26 -8.69 19.06
C ASP A 299 -18.96 -7.89 18.90
N PRO A 300 -19.01 -6.55 18.83
CA PRO A 300 -17.81 -5.70 18.76
C PRO A 300 -16.86 -5.90 19.96
N GLY A 301 -17.40 -6.17 21.14
CA GLY A 301 -16.58 -6.44 22.32
C GLY A 301 -15.73 -7.69 22.16
N LYS A 302 -16.29 -8.74 21.55
CA LYS A 302 -15.54 -9.96 21.21
C LYS A 302 -14.46 -9.69 20.18
N LEU A 303 -14.77 -8.91 19.14
CA LEU A 303 -13.78 -8.52 18.12
C LEU A 303 -12.63 -7.75 18.78
N GLY A 304 -12.90 -6.75 19.62
CA GLY A 304 -11.90 -6.01 20.37
C GLY A 304 -11.01 -6.90 21.25
N ALA A 305 -11.61 -7.84 21.98
CA ALA A 305 -10.87 -8.78 22.83
C ALA A 305 -9.92 -9.68 22.03
N GLU A 306 -10.39 -10.18 20.87
CA GLU A 306 -9.55 -11.05 20.01
C GLU A 306 -8.47 -10.24 19.28
N MET A 307 -8.72 -8.99 18.91
CA MET A 307 -7.71 -8.07 18.39
C MET A 307 -6.63 -7.77 19.45
N ALA A 308 -7.03 -7.51 20.71
CA ALA A 308 -6.10 -7.32 21.82
C ALA A 308 -5.21 -8.56 22.03
N ARG A 309 -5.80 -9.75 21.91
CA ARG A 309 -5.12 -11.03 22.03
C ARG A 309 -4.11 -11.24 20.91
N LEU A 310 -4.50 -10.93 19.68
CA LEU A 310 -3.65 -10.99 18.49
C LEU A 310 -2.48 -10.01 18.59
N ARG A 311 -2.76 -8.75 18.98
CA ARG A 311 -1.76 -7.67 19.10
C ARG A 311 -0.65 -8.01 20.08
N ARG A 312 -0.92 -8.76 21.15
CA ARG A 312 0.10 -9.17 22.14
C ARG A 312 1.16 -10.11 21.58
N VAL A 313 0.86 -10.88 20.54
CA VAL A 313 1.77 -11.89 19.98
C VAL A 313 2.31 -11.54 18.60
N ALA A 314 1.56 -10.77 17.83
CA ALA A 314 1.99 -10.31 16.51
C ALA A 314 3.14 -9.31 16.64
N HIS A 315 4.00 -9.26 15.63
CA HIS A 315 4.99 -8.20 15.49
C HIS A 315 4.32 -6.89 15.07
N ARG A 316 3.39 -6.99 14.15
CA ARG A 316 2.66 -5.85 13.56
C ARG A 316 1.28 -6.31 13.12
N VAL A 317 0.27 -5.51 13.39
CA VAL A 317 -1.10 -5.72 12.93
C VAL A 317 -1.44 -4.59 11.97
N VAL A 318 -1.74 -4.94 10.73
CA VAL A 318 -2.12 -4.00 9.67
C VAL A 318 -3.57 -4.25 9.32
N TRP A 319 -4.38 -3.21 9.29
CA TRP A 319 -5.75 -3.29 8.80
C TRP A 319 -5.87 -2.58 7.47
N VAL A 320 -6.40 -3.27 6.49
CA VAL A 320 -6.64 -2.79 5.14
C VAL A 320 -8.14 -2.64 4.94
N ASN A 321 -8.60 -1.41 4.70
CA ASN A 321 -9.99 -1.15 4.42
C ASN A 321 -10.14 -0.49 3.04
N PRO A 322 -10.75 -1.16 2.06
CA PRO A 322 -10.95 -0.59 0.73
C PRO A 322 -11.80 0.69 0.73
N LEU A 323 -12.77 0.79 1.64
CA LEU A 323 -13.67 1.94 1.73
C LEU A 323 -13.03 3.18 2.35
N LYS A 324 -11.84 3.06 2.94
CA LYS A 324 -11.14 4.18 3.59
C LYS A 324 -10.82 5.32 2.63
N ALA A 325 -10.67 5.03 1.33
CA ALA A 325 -10.41 6.04 0.31
C ALA A 325 -11.63 6.89 -0.07
N ALA A 326 -12.84 6.46 0.31
CA ALA A 326 -14.06 7.19 -0.01
C ALA A 326 -14.06 8.58 0.66
N PRO A 327 -14.42 9.65 -0.09
CA PRO A 327 -14.55 10.99 0.49
C PRO A 327 -15.48 10.98 1.70
N GLY A 328 -15.03 11.58 2.81
CA GLY A 328 -15.81 11.62 4.06
C GLY A 328 -15.87 10.32 4.84
N TYR A 329 -15.04 9.32 4.50
CA TYR A 329 -14.98 8.08 5.27
C TYR A 329 -14.64 8.36 6.73
N ALA A 330 -15.48 7.83 7.61
CA ALA A 330 -15.17 7.74 9.03
C ALA A 330 -15.36 6.29 9.50
N PRO A 331 -14.52 5.76 10.40
CA PRO A 331 -14.58 4.38 10.86
C PRO A 331 -15.76 4.15 11.83
N LEU A 332 -16.98 4.43 11.35
CA LEU A 332 -18.22 4.39 12.14
C LEU A 332 -18.75 2.96 12.35
N ALA A 333 -18.29 1.99 11.54
CA ALA A 333 -18.65 0.60 11.75
C ALA A 333 -18.20 0.16 13.15
N ARG A 334 -19.13 -0.36 13.95
CA ARG A 334 -18.88 -0.75 15.35
C ARG A 334 -17.71 -1.75 15.48
N GLY A 335 -17.58 -2.67 14.52
CA GLY A 335 -16.46 -3.60 14.45
C GLY A 335 -15.14 -2.87 14.23
N MET A 336 -15.09 -1.90 13.29
CA MET A 336 -13.89 -1.12 13.01
C MET A 336 -13.46 -0.32 14.25
N ALA A 337 -14.39 0.38 14.90
CA ALA A 337 -14.11 1.15 16.11
C ALA A 337 -13.53 0.28 17.24
N ALA A 338 -14.03 -0.95 17.41
CA ALA A 338 -13.52 -1.90 18.40
C ALA A 338 -12.13 -2.45 18.05
N ALA A 339 -11.80 -2.57 16.76
CA ALA A 339 -10.53 -3.13 16.29
C ALA A 339 -9.39 -2.11 16.28
N LEU A 340 -9.67 -0.84 15.92
CA LEU A 340 -8.67 0.22 15.69
C LEU A 340 -7.65 0.43 16.83
N PRO A 341 -8.00 0.36 18.12
CA PRO A 341 -7.02 0.53 19.20
C PRO A 341 -5.87 -0.50 19.18
N TYR A 342 -6.08 -1.63 18.49
CA TYR A 342 -5.13 -2.75 18.41
C TYR A 342 -4.43 -2.85 17.05
N VAL A 343 -4.65 -1.89 16.16
CA VAL A 343 -4.06 -1.81 14.83
C VAL A 343 -2.82 -0.92 14.86
N ASP A 344 -1.72 -1.38 14.29
CA ASP A 344 -0.49 -0.58 14.17
C ASP A 344 -0.54 0.34 12.95
N ASP A 345 -1.11 -0.14 11.84
CA ASP A 345 -1.24 0.61 10.59
C ASP A 345 -2.62 0.38 9.99
N PHE A 346 -3.30 1.47 9.67
CA PHE A 346 -4.57 1.48 9.00
C PHE A 346 -4.40 2.04 7.59
N VAL A 347 -4.48 1.18 6.57
CA VAL A 347 -4.19 1.50 5.18
C VAL A 347 -5.39 1.29 4.28
N GLU A 348 -5.34 1.89 3.10
CA GLU A 348 -6.32 1.70 2.04
C GLU A 348 -6.08 0.37 1.32
N GLY A 349 -7.08 -0.10 0.57
CA GLY A 349 -6.99 -1.35 -0.20
C GLY A 349 -7.83 -1.35 -1.47
N HIS A 350 -8.23 -0.17 -1.97
CA HIS A 350 -9.15 0.00 -3.07
C HIS A 350 -8.49 0.00 -4.46
N SER A 351 -7.17 0.23 -4.54
CA SER A 351 -6.44 0.43 -5.79
C SER A 351 -5.11 -0.33 -5.81
N LEU A 352 -4.49 -0.47 -6.97
CA LEU A 352 -3.19 -1.10 -7.11
C LEU A 352 -2.11 -0.34 -6.34
N ALA A 353 -2.12 0.99 -6.37
CA ALA A 353 -1.21 1.84 -5.61
C ALA A 353 -1.33 1.60 -4.09
N SER A 354 -2.55 1.39 -3.58
CA SER A 354 -2.76 1.06 -2.17
C SER A 354 -2.23 -0.33 -1.80
N LEU A 355 -2.28 -1.31 -2.69
CA LEU A 355 -1.68 -2.63 -2.48
C LEU A 355 -0.14 -2.58 -2.54
N GLU A 356 0.45 -1.73 -3.38
CA GLU A 356 1.89 -1.46 -3.38
C GLU A 356 2.34 -0.82 -2.07
N GLN A 357 1.57 0.15 -1.56
CA GLN A 357 1.81 0.75 -0.25
C GLN A 357 1.71 -0.30 0.86
N LEU A 358 0.71 -1.16 0.83
CA LEU A 358 0.57 -2.28 1.76
C LEU A 358 1.81 -3.19 1.73
N ALA A 359 2.31 -3.53 0.55
CA ALA A 359 3.52 -4.34 0.41
C ALA A 359 4.75 -3.64 1.03
N ALA A 360 4.86 -2.31 0.90
CA ALA A 360 5.91 -1.51 1.54
C ALA A 360 5.78 -1.50 3.07
N VAL A 361 4.56 -1.37 3.61
CA VAL A 361 4.26 -1.46 5.06
C VAL A 361 4.63 -2.83 5.61
N ILE A 362 4.23 -3.91 4.94
CA ILE A 362 4.56 -5.29 5.33
C ILE A 362 6.08 -5.52 5.31
N GLY A 363 6.78 -4.93 4.35
CA GLY A 363 8.25 -4.98 4.21
C GLY A 363 9.02 -4.10 5.19
N GLY A 364 8.34 -3.30 6.03
CA GLY A 364 8.97 -2.39 7.00
C GLY A 364 9.63 -1.17 6.34
N ARG A 365 9.31 -0.85 5.08
CA ARG A 365 9.89 0.29 4.35
C ARG A 365 9.21 1.62 4.65
N VAL A 366 8.01 1.57 5.20
CA VAL A 366 7.25 2.75 5.67
C VAL A 366 7.34 2.76 7.18
N SER A 367 7.81 3.88 7.74
CA SER A 367 7.89 4.10 9.19
C SER A 367 6.51 3.96 9.83
N ARG A 368 6.46 3.41 11.03
CA ARG A 368 5.25 3.32 11.85
C ARG A 368 4.60 4.70 11.92
N GLY A 369 3.47 4.87 11.25
CA GLY A 369 2.60 6.02 11.43
C GLY A 369 2.27 6.14 12.93
N LYS A 370 2.26 7.38 13.45
CA LYS A 370 1.84 7.66 14.83
C LYS A 370 0.55 6.89 15.11
N ARG A 371 0.52 6.17 16.24
CA ARG A 371 -0.67 5.46 16.74
C ARG A 371 -1.88 6.39 16.64
N VAL A 372 -2.87 6.00 15.87
CA VAL A 372 -4.18 6.64 15.88
C VAL A 372 -4.83 6.26 17.21
N GLY A 373 -4.90 7.21 18.13
CA GLY A 373 -5.67 7.04 19.35
C GLY A 373 -4.85 6.98 20.63
N ALA A 374 -4.49 8.14 21.14
CA ALA A 374 -4.37 8.44 22.56
C ALA A 374 -4.72 9.93 22.72
N SER A 375 -5.99 10.22 22.83
CA SER A 375 -6.57 11.40 23.49
C SER A 375 -7.85 10.96 24.15
#